data_2970b382adaa239ae73d9cd4df709c9f
#
_entry.id   2970b382adaa239ae73d9cd4df709c9f
#
_cell.length_a   1.000
_cell.length_b   1.000
_cell.length_c   1.000
_cell.angle_alpha   90.00
_cell.angle_beta   90.00
_cell.angle_gamma   90.00
#
_symmetry.space_group_name_H-M   'P 1'
#
loop_
_entity.id
_entity.type
_entity.pdbx_description
1 polymer ?
#
loop_
_entity_poly.entity_id
_entity_poly.type
_entity_poly.pdbx_seq_one_letter_code
_entity_poly.pdbx_strand_id
1 'polypeptide(L)'
;MSADFLSQDEVDALLKGVSGEADEPEPVGEAADGPRSYDLGTQERIVRGRMPTLELVNERFARYLRIGLFNYMHRSAENSVGSIRVQKYSEFARNLVVPTNLILVAAKPLRGTALFVFDPSLVFLVVDNMFGGDGRFHTRVEGRDFTATEQRIIQGLLGVVFTEYARSWKPVYDLSFEYIRSEMNSQFANIATPSEIVVSTTFALEFGGSNADMHICFPYSMIEPIRDMLDAGF
;
A
#
# COMPACT_ATOMS: atom_id res chain seq x y z
N MET A 1 30.45 54.88 26.02
CA MET A 1 29.85 53.64 25.58
C MET A 1 29.58 53.78 24.10
N SER A 2 30.52 53.29 23.30
CA SER A 2 30.44 53.35 21.84
C SER A 2 29.65 52.13 21.38
N ALA A 3 28.51 52.35 20.78
CA ALA A 3 27.78 51.32 20.08
C ALA A 3 28.52 51.04 18.77
N ASP A 4 29.15 49.90 18.68
CA ASP A 4 29.72 49.40 17.44
C ASP A 4 28.55 49.08 16.48
N PHE A 5 28.34 49.99 15.54
CA PHE A 5 27.49 49.72 14.38
C PHE A 5 28.31 48.92 13.37
N LEU A 6 27.77 47.78 12.96
CA LEU A 6 28.35 46.98 11.89
C LEU A 6 28.66 47.86 10.66
N SER A 7 29.81 47.65 10.08
CA SER A 7 30.21 48.38 8.87
C SER A 7 29.29 47.97 7.71
N GLN A 8 29.13 48.88 6.74
CA GLN A 8 28.26 48.67 5.58
C GLN A 8 28.66 47.44 4.77
N ASP A 9 29.97 47.14 4.75
CA ASP A 9 30.52 45.93 4.11
C ASP A 9 30.13 44.62 4.82
N GLU A 10 29.99 44.66 6.15
CA GLU A 10 29.55 43.50 6.92
C GLU A 10 28.03 43.22 6.74
N VAL A 11 27.25 44.30 6.59
CA VAL A 11 25.80 44.18 6.30
C VAL A 11 25.57 43.64 4.89
N ASP A 12 26.37 44.10 3.91
CA ASP A 12 26.27 43.57 2.53
C ASP A 12 26.72 42.13 2.41
N ALA A 13 27.73 41.71 3.19
CA ALA A 13 28.16 40.32 3.25
C ALA A 13 27.08 39.41 3.86
N LEU A 14 26.37 39.86 4.89
CA LEU A 14 25.25 39.15 5.51
C LEU A 14 24.03 39.08 4.58
N LEU A 15 23.75 40.15 3.84
CA LEU A 15 22.66 40.18 2.86
C LEU A 15 22.92 39.23 1.68
N LYS A 16 24.15 39.10 1.18
CA LYS A 16 24.54 38.13 0.17
C LYS A 16 24.44 36.69 0.67
N GLY A 17 24.69 36.42 1.95
CA GLY A 17 24.57 35.11 2.57
C GLY A 17 23.11 34.63 2.73
N VAL A 18 22.15 35.57 2.83
CA VAL A 18 20.72 35.27 3.02
C VAL A 18 19.94 35.20 1.71
N SER A 19 20.43 35.86 0.65
CA SER A 19 19.72 35.91 -0.65
C SER A 19 19.96 34.71 -1.55
N GLY A 20 20.71 33.67 -1.12
CA GLY A 20 20.73 32.33 -1.76
C GLY A 20 20.83 32.31 -3.30
N GLU A 21 21.43 33.33 -3.92
CA GLU A 21 21.75 33.25 -5.34
C GLU A 21 22.97 32.34 -5.51
N ALA A 22 22.67 31.06 -5.75
CA ALA A 22 23.64 30.12 -6.27
C ALA A 22 24.01 30.59 -7.68
N ASP A 23 25.28 31.01 -7.83
CA ASP A 23 25.91 31.18 -9.14
C ASP A 23 25.69 29.88 -9.94
N GLU A 24 24.97 29.98 -11.04
CA GLU A 24 24.97 28.97 -12.08
C GLU A 24 26.39 28.88 -12.65
N PRO A 25 27.06 27.73 -12.65
CA PRO A 25 28.31 27.59 -13.38
C PRO A 25 28.01 27.61 -14.88
N GLU A 26 28.64 28.57 -15.58
CA GLU A 26 28.68 28.59 -17.05
C GLU A 26 29.13 27.24 -17.62
N PRO A 27 28.62 26.86 -18.80
CA PRO A 27 28.98 25.59 -19.43
C PRO A 27 30.39 25.70 -20.00
N VAL A 28 31.39 25.19 -19.30
CA VAL A 28 32.71 24.95 -19.87
C VAL A 28 32.67 23.64 -20.63
N GLY A 29 33.03 23.73 -21.89
CA GLY A 29 32.90 22.77 -22.94
C GLY A 29 33.62 21.44 -22.74
N GLU A 30 33.08 20.49 -23.53
CA GLU A 30 33.72 19.37 -24.23
C GLU A 30 34.71 18.46 -23.53
N ALA A 31 34.32 17.17 -23.64
CA ALA A 31 35.16 16.00 -23.77
C ALA A 31 35.77 15.38 -22.51
N ALA A 32 35.05 14.43 -21.97
CA ALA A 32 35.67 13.19 -21.57
C ALA A 32 34.67 12.06 -21.89
N ASP A 33 34.76 11.54 -23.12
CA ASP A 33 34.17 10.28 -23.56
C ASP A 33 34.97 9.13 -22.90
N GLY A 34 34.72 8.92 -21.63
CA GLY A 34 35.19 7.78 -20.87
C GLY A 34 33.98 6.90 -20.52
N PRO A 35 34.12 5.58 -20.47
CA PRO A 35 33.02 4.71 -20.07
C PRO A 35 32.54 5.12 -18.67
N ARG A 36 31.35 5.70 -18.60
CA ARG A 36 30.69 5.97 -17.31
C ARG A 36 30.46 4.62 -16.64
N SER A 37 30.91 4.50 -15.38
CA SER A 37 30.60 3.32 -14.56
C SER A 37 29.10 3.16 -14.48
N TYR A 38 28.59 2.16 -15.18
CA TYR A 38 27.17 1.83 -15.19
C TYR A 38 26.84 1.02 -13.94
N ASP A 39 26.25 1.63 -12.95
CA ASP A 39 25.83 0.96 -11.73
C ASP A 39 24.57 0.13 -12.03
N LEU A 40 24.77 -1.16 -12.24
CA LEU A 40 23.71 -2.14 -12.46
C LEU A 40 22.79 -2.31 -11.24
N GLY A 41 23.21 -1.87 -10.05
CA GLY A 41 22.43 -1.95 -8.81
C GLY A 41 21.38 -0.85 -8.67
N THR A 42 21.52 0.26 -9.41
CA THR A 42 20.59 1.40 -9.38
C THR A 42 19.65 1.46 -10.56
N GLN A 43 19.50 0.39 -11.34
CA GLN A 43 18.40 0.33 -12.29
C GLN A 43 17.07 0.34 -11.53
N GLU A 44 16.61 1.53 -11.16
CA GLU A 44 15.21 1.75 -10.85
C GLU A 44 14.43 1.41 -12.12
N ARG A 45 13.97 0.17 -12.19
CA ARG A 45 12.98 -0.21 -13.19
C ARG A 45 11.76 0.66 -12.92
N ILE A 46 11.72 1.82 -13.58
CA ILE A 46 10.60 2.74 -13.47
C ILE A 46 9.43 2.03 -14.14
N VAL A 47 8.63 1.36 -13.31
CA VAL A 47 7.35 0.78 -13.72
C VAL A 47 6.39 1.95 -13.95
N ARG A 48 6.53 2.61 -15.09
CA ARG A 48 5.63 3.68 -15.54
C ARG A 48 4.48 3.08 -16.36
N GLY A 49 3.79 2.11 -15.83
CA GLY A 49 2.63 1.54 -16.49
C GLY A 49 1.37 1.83 -15.67
N ARG A 50 0.37 2.50 -16.25
CA ARG A 50 -1.01 2.34 -15.76
C ARG A 50 -1.37 0.88 -15.97
N MET A 51 -2.04 0.29 -15.00
CA MET A 51 -2.57 -1.08 -15.07
C MET A 51 -4.10 -1.02 -15.15
N PRO A 52 -4.68 -0.61 -16.29
CA PRO A 52 -6.12 -0.36 -16.38
C PRO A 52 -6.94 -1.62 -16.13
N THR A 53 -6.42 -2.78 -16.51
CA THR A 53 -7.09 -4.05 -16.23
C THR A 53 -7.10 -4.36 -14.74
N LEU A 54 -6.01 -4.06 -14.00
CA LEU A 54 -6.00 -4.21 -12.55
C LEU A 54 -6.96 -3.23 -11.87
N GLU A 55 -7.07 -1.99 -12.37
CA GLU A 55 -8.09 -1.03 -11.91
C GLU A 55 -9.50 -1.62 -12.06
N LEU A 56 -9.82 -2.21 -13.22
CA LEU A 56 -11.11 -2.86 -13.46
C LEU A 56 -11.35 -4.08 -12.57
N VAL A 57 -10.32 -4.89 -12.30
CA VAL A 57 -10.41 -6.02 -11.36
C VAL A 57 -10.74 -5.51 -9.96
N ASN A 58 -10.06 -4.47 -9.50
CA ASN A 58 -10.28 -3.89 -8.17
C ASN A 58 -11.67 -3.25 -8.04
N GLU A 59 -12.16 -2.55 -9.06
CA GLU A 59 -13.52 -2.01 -9.11
C GLU A 59 -14.58 -3.12 -9.07
N ARG A 60 -14.33 -4.21 -9.80
CA ARG A 60 -15.20 -5.39 -9.78
C ARG A 60 -15.17 -6.07 -8.41
N PHE A 61 -13.99 -6.18 -7.81
CA PHE A 61 -13.82 -6.72 -6.47
C PHE A 61 -14.59 -5.91 -5.43
N ALA A 62 -14.50 -4.58 -5.44
CA ALA A 62 -15.24 -3.74 -4.50
C ALA A 62 -16.76 -4.01 -4.57
N ARG A 63 -17.31 -4.16 -5.77
CA ARG A 63 -18.73 -4.50 -5.93
C ARG A 63 -19.08 -5.87 -5.37
N TYR A 64 -18.24 -6.88 -5.63
CA TYR A 64 -18.47 -8.24 -5.11
C TYR A 64 -18.26 -8.31 -3.60
N LEU A 65 -17.23 -7.63 -3.10
CA LEU A 65 -16.94 -7.55 -1.68
C LEU A 65 -18.11 -6.98 -0.88
N ARG A 66 -18.79 -5.95 -1.42
CA ARG A 66 -20.00 -5.37 -0.79
C ARG A 66 -21.07 -6.45 -0.54
N ILE A 67 -21.33 -7.29 -1.55
CA ILE A 67 -22.30 -8.39 -1.46
C ILE A 67 -21.80 -9.46 -0.49
N GLY A 68 -20.54 -9.84 -0.60
CA GLY A 68 -19.91 -10.84 0.27
C GLY A 68 -19.94 -10.44 1.75
N LEU A 69 -19.63 -9.17 2.04
CA LEU A 69 -19.68 -8.62 3.40
C LEU A 69 -21.12 -8.57 3.94
N PHE A 70 -22.09 -8.18 3.10
CA PHE A 70 -23.50 -8.20 3.50
C PHE A 70 -23.95 -9.62 3.86
N ASN A 71 -23.59 -10.62 3.08
CA ASN A 71 -23.94 -12.02 3.36
C ASN A 71 -23.26 -12.54 4.64
N TYR A 72 -22.04 -12.04 4.92
CA TYR A 72 -21.27 -12.47 6.09
C TYR A 72 -21.73 -11.80 7.39
N MET A 73 -21.99 -10.49 7.35
CA MET A 73 -22.28 -9.69 8.56
C MET A 73 -23.75 -9.29 8.68
N HIS A 74 -24.55 -9.50 7.63
CA HIS A 74 -25.95 -9.00 7.54
C HIS A 74 -26.05 -7.46 7.73
N ARG A 75 -24.99 -6.75 7.35
CA ARG A 75 -24.88 -5.28 7.36
C ARG A 75 -24.38 -4.77 6.01
N SER A 76 -24.94 -3.66 5.57
CA SER A 76 -24.48 -3.01 4.35
C SER A 76 -23.16 -2.29 4.61
N ALA A 77 -22.17 -2.56 3.77
CA ALA A 77 -20.93 -1.82 3.71
C ALA A 77 -20.89 -0.97 2.45
N GLU A 78 -20.36 0.24 2.54
CA GLU A 78 -19.96 1.01 1.37
C GLU A 78 -18.46 0.82 1.15
N ASN A 79 -18.08 0.52 -0.10
CA ASN A 79 -16.70 0.25 -0.43
C ASN A 79 -16.25 1.22 -1.51
N SER A 80 -15.10 1.82 -1.32
CA SER A 80 -14.42 2.62 -2.34
C SER A 80 -13.02 2.08 -2.61
N VAL A 81 -12.58 2.23 -3.85
CA VAL A 81 -11.27 1.78 -4.30
C VAL A 81 -10.35 2.98 -4.45
N GLY A 82 -9.21 2.94 -3.79
CA GLY A 82 -8.15 3.92 -3.97
C GLY A 82 -7.35 3.65 -5.25
N SER A 83 -6.52 4.61 -5.64
CA SER A 83 -5.63 4.45 -6.78
C SER A 83 -4.60 3.36 -6.55
N ILE A 84 -4.22 2.67 -7.61
CA ILE A 84 -3.09 1.74 -7.60
C ILE A 84 -1.82 2.54 -7.38
N ARG A 85 -1.00 2.11 -6.42
CA ARG A 85 0.29 2.73 -6.11
C ARG A 85 1.40 1.75 -6.43
N VAL A 86 2.37 2.22 -7.21
CA VAL A 86 3.62 1.51 -7.50
C VAL A 86 4.71 2.19 -6.70
N GLN A 87 5.27 1.50 -5.73
CA GLN A 87 6.22 2.08 -4.76
C GLN A 87 7.19 1.02 -4.25
N LYS A 88 8.25 1.44 -3.55
CA LYS A 88 9.15 0.50 -2.87
C LYS A 88 8.45 -0.18 -1.69
N TYR A 89 8.77 -1.44 -1.45
CA TYR A 89 8.17 -2.16 -0.32
C TYR A 89 8.43 -1.47 1.03
N SER A 90 9.62 -0.89 1.20
CA SER A 90 9.96 -0.11 2.40
C SER A 90 9.03 1.10 2.62
N GLU A 91 8.59 1.76 1.56
CA GLU A 91 7.65 2.89 1.64
C GLU A 91 6.24 2.40 2.00
N PHE A 92 5.80 1.31 1.37
CA PHE A 92 4.53 0.68 1.70
C PHE A 92 4.48 0.24 3.16
N ALA A 93 5.49 -0.50 3.63
CA ALA A 93 5.56 -1.01 5.00
C ALA A 93 5.63 0.10 6.05
N ARG A 94 6.28 1.23 5.75
CA ARG A 94 6.38 2.39 6.65
C ARG A 94 5.05 3.10 6.85
N ASN A 95 4.18 3.07 5.84
CA ASN A 95 2.87 3.74 5.88
C ASN A 95 1.80 2.90 6.58
N LEU A 96 2.10 1.64 6.94
CA LEU A 96 1.16 0.80 7.67
C LEU A 96 1.08 1.21 9.15
N VAL A 97 -0.12 1.24 9.67
CA VAL A 97 -0.36 1.45 11.10
C VAL A 97 0.11 0.21 11.87
N VAL A 98 0.84 0.38 12.96
CA VAL A 98 1.32 -0.73 13.79
C VAL A 98 0.64 -0.64 15.16
N PRO A 99 0.14 -1.76 15.71
CA PRO A 99 0.05 -3.11 15.17
C PRO A 99 -1.05 -3.27 14.12
N THR A 100 -0.85 -4.12 13.13
CA THR A 100 -1.84 -4.40 12.08
C THR A 100 -1.84 -5.89 11.76
N ASN A 101 -2.92 -6.38 11.14
CA ASN A 101 -3.00 -7.78 10.73
C ASN A 101 -2.46 -7.93 9.29
N LEU A 102 -1.24 -8.45 9.18
CA LEU A 102 -0.51 -8.67 7.95
C LEU A 102 -0.67 -10.14 7.54
N ILE A 103 -1.40 -10.40 6.49
CA ILE A 103 -1.75 -11.74 6.04
C ILE A 103 -0.94 -12.07 4.80
N LEU A 104 -0.04 -13.03 4.91
CA LEU A 104 0.73 -13.54 3.80
C LEU A 104 -0.11 -14.55 3.02
N VAL A 105 -0.18 -14.35 1.70
CA VAL A 105 -1.11 -15.06 0.82
C VAL A 105 -0.39 -15.57 -0.42
N ALA A 106 -0.59 -16.83 -0.76
CA ALA A 106 -0.20 -17.36 -2.06
C ALA A 106 -1.32 -17.12 -3.07
N ALA A 107 -1.00 -16.57 -4.24
CA ALA A 107 -1.94 -16.41 -5.35
C ALA A 107 -1.54 -17.35 -6.49
N LYS A 108 -2.09 -18.55 -6.51
CA LYS A 108 -1.76 -19.57 -7.52
C LYS A 108 -2.48 -19.29 -8.85
N PRO A 109 -1.82 -19.52 -9.99
CA PRO A 109 -0.53 -20.19 -10.19
C PRO A 109 0.70 -19.25 -10.15
N LEU A 110 0.54 -17.98 -9.77
CA LEU A 110 1.66 -17.04 -9.69
C LEU A 110 2.67 -17.47 -8.62
N ARG A 111 3.94 -17.13 -8.86
CA ARG A 111 5.02 -17.43 -7.91
C ARG A 111 5.29 -16.20 -7.04
N GLY A 112 5.40 -16.41 -5.75
CA GLY A 112 5.65 -15.36 -4.77
C GLY A 112 4.57 -15.31 -3.70
N THR A 113 4.64 -14.30 -2.86
CA THR A 113 3.72 -14.10 -1.74
C THR A 113 3.14 -12.69 -1.82
N ALA A 114 1.84 -12.57 -1.83
CA ALA A 114 1.12 -11.32 -1.70
C ALA A 114 0.89 -10.98 -0.23
N LEU A 115 0.62 -9.72 0.07
CA LEU A 115 0.28 -9.25 1.41
C LEU A 115 -1.10 -8.63 1.39
N PHE A 116 -1.99 -9.17 2.23
CA PHE A 116 -3.28 -8.58 2.51
C PHE A 116 -3.20 -7.97 3.91
N VAL A 117 -3.61 -6.72 4.04
CA VAL A 117 -3.51 -5.98 5.30
C VAL A 117 -4.91 -5.60 5.73
N PHE A 118 -5.27 -6.01 6.93
CA PHE A 118 -6.50 -5.55 7.58
C PHE A 118 -6.10 -4.59 8.69
N ASP A 119 -6.42 -3.33 8.52
CA ASP A 119 -6.21 -2.36 9.58
C ASP A 119 -6.94 -2.79 10.85
N PRO A 120 -6.38 -2.50 12.03
CA PRO A 120 -7.02 -2.86 13.30
C PRO A 120 -8.43 -2.29 13.42
N SER A 121 -8.65 -1.08 12.89
CA SER A 121 -9.97 -0.45 12.82
C SER A 121 -10.98 -1.31 12.07
N LEU A 122 -10.56 -1.96 10.96
CA LEU A 122 -11.41 -2.87 10.20
C LEU A 122 -11.80 -4.09 11.03
N VAL A 123 -10.83 -4.72 11.69
CA VAL A 123 -11.09 -5.90 12.53
C VAL A 123 -12.10 -5.59 13.61
N PHE A 124 -11.88 -4.51 14.37
CA PHE A 124 -12.79 -4.14 15.46
C PHE A 124 -14.15 -3.68 14.96
N LEU A 125 -14.21 -3.00 13.83
CA LEU A 125 -15.46 -2.60 13.19
C LEU A 125 -16.29 -3.81 12.76
N VAL A 126 -15.66 -4.82 12.17
CA VAL A 126 -16.32 -6.08 11.79
C VAL A 126 -16.78 -6.85 13.03
N VAL A 127 -15.94 -6.94 14.06
CA VAL A 127 -16.29 -7.58 15.34
C VAL A 127 -17.48 -6.89 15.97
N ASP A 128 -17.47 -5.56 16.11
CA ASP A 128 -18.58 -4.80 16.68
C ASP A 128 -19.89 -5.02 15.93
N ASN A 129 -19.85 -4.95 14.60
CA ASN A 129 -21.04 -5.19 13.76
C ASN A 129 -21.58 -6.62 13.88
N MET A 130 -20.72 -7.64 14.00
CA MET A 130 -21.14 -9.02 14.20
C MET A 130 -21.81 -9.27 15.56
N PHE A 131 -21.42 -8.50 16.58
CA PHE A 131 -22.07 -8.54 17.90
C PHE A 131 -23.26 -7.57 18.03
N GLY A 132 -23.67 -6.93 16.94
CA GLY A 132 -24.88 -6.08 16.92
C GLY A 132 -24.60 -4.61 17.21
N GLY A 133 -23.34 -4.21 17.30
CA GLY A 133 -22.93 -2.81 17.40
C GLY A 133 -23.20 -2.02 16.12
N ASP A 134 -23.11 -0.72 16.20
CA ASP A 134 -23.33 0.21 15.08
C ASP A 134 -22.04 0.89 14.58
N GLY A 135 -20.89 0.46 15.05
CA GLY A 135 -19.59 0.98 14.65
C GLY A 135 -19.23 2.35 15.25
N ARG A 136 -20.07 2.91 16.13
CA ARG A 136 -19.86 4.25 16.70
C ARG A 136 -18.81 4.28 17.81
N PHE A 137 -18.52 3.16 18.42
CA PHE A 137 -17.53 3.07 19.47
C PHE A 137 -16.15 2.84 18.88
N HIS A 138 -15.31 3.86 18.94
CA HIS A 138 -13.90 3.73 18.59
C HIS A 138 -13.23 2.88 19.68
N THR A 139 -13.06 1.61 19.41
CA THR A 139 -12.23 0.76 20.28
C THR A 139 -10.80 1.25 20.15
N ARG A 140 -10.23 1.70 21.27
CA ARG A 140 -8.82 2.05 21.32
C ARG A 140 -8.02 0.81 20.93
N VAL A 141 -7.31 0.89 19.83
CA VAL A 141 -6.42 -0.16 19.39
C VAL A 141 -5.23 -0.15 20.35
N GLU A 142 -5.36 -0.88 21.45
CA GLU A 142 -4.24 -1.15 22.33
C GLU A 142 -3.37 -2.19 21.62
N GLY A 143 -2.05 -2.01 21.62
CA GLY A 143 -1.08 -2.86 20.95
C GLY A 143 -1.02 -4.30 21.49
N ARG A 144 -2.18 -4.96 21.61
CA ARG A 144 -2.35 -6.34 22.06
C ARG A 144 -2.61 -7.28 20.88
N ASP A 145 -2.31 -8.54 21.08
CA ASP A 145 -2.67 -9.58 20.13
C ASP A 145 -4.19 -9.76 20.02
N PHE A 146 -4.65 -10.19 18.85
CA PHE A 146 -6.06 -10.52 18.65
C PHE A 146 -6.44 -11.77 19.45
N THR A 147 -7.57 -11.71 20.12
CA THR A 147 -8.15 -12.85 20.82
C THR A 147 -8.54 -13.97 19.86
N ALA A 148 -8.75 -15.18 20.37
CA ALA A 148 -9.19 -16.33 19.56
C ALA A 148 -10.50 -16.05 18.81
N THR A 149 -11.42 -15.27 19.40
CA THR A 149 -12.67 -14.88 18.77
C THR A 149 -12.45 -13.89 17.63
N GLU A 150 -11.61 -12.88 17.85
CA GLU A 150 -11.23 -11.92 16.82
C GLU A 150 -10.50 -12.61 15.67
N GLN A 151 -9.58 -13.52 15.95
CA GLN A 151 -8.90 -14.33 14.93
C GLN A 151 -9.88 -15.17 14.10
N ARG A 152 -10.91 -15.76 14.72
CA ARG A 152 -11.94 -16.51 13.99
C ARG A 152 -12.75 -15.61 13.05
N ILE A 153 -13.06 -14.39 13.48
CA ILE A 153 -13.76 -13.40 12.67
C ILE A 153 -12.86 -12.93 11.51
N ILE A 154 -11.58 -12.69 11.77
CA ILE A 154 -10.59 -12.36 10.74
C ILE A 154 -10.52 -13.47 9.67
N GLN A 155 -10.49 -14.74 10.07
CA GLN A 155 -10.48 -15.87 9.13
C GLN A 155 -11.75 -15.93 8.30
N GLY A 156 -12.91 -15.67 8.88
CA GLY A 156 -14.18 -15.58 8.16
C GLY A 156 -14.18 -14.42 7.14
N LEU A 157 -13.74 -13.24 7.55
CA LEU A 157 -13.59 -12.08 6.67
C LEU A 157 -12.61 -12.38 5.52
N LEU A 158 -11.49 -13.01 5.82
CA LEU A 158 -10.48 -13.39 4.83
C LEU A 158 -11.06 -14.36 3.80
N GLY A 159 -11.88 -15.32 4.22
CA GLY A 159 -12.60 -16.24 3.33
C GLY A 159 -13.49 -15.51 2.33
N VAL A 160 -14.23 -14.48 2.79
CA VAL A 160 -15.04 -13.61 1.92
C VAL A 160 -14.14 -12.88 0.92
N VAL A 161 -13.07 -12.23 1.41
CA VAL A 161 -12.13 -11.48 0.57
C VAL A 161 -11.52 -12.38 -0.51
N PHE A 162 -11.06 -13.57 -0.16
CA PHE A 162 -10.47 -14.52 -1.12
C PHE A 162 -11.45 -14.96 -2.20
N THR A 163 -12.67 -15.31 -1.79
CA THR A 163 -13.72 -15.75 -2.71
C THR A 163 -14.07 -14.66 -3.72
N GLU A 164 -14.31 -13.45 -3.24
CA GLU A 164 -14.76 -12.36 -4.10
C GLU A 164 -13.60 -11.78 -4.93
N TYR A 165 -12.38 -11.81 -4.41
CA TYR A 165 -11.21 -11.38 -5.17
C TYR A 165 -10.85 -12.37 -6.29
N ALA A 166 -10.85 -13.66 -6.02
CA ALA A 166 -10.69 -14.69 -7.04
C ALA A 166 -11.76 -14.57 -8.13
N ARG A 167 -13.01 -14.35 -7.74
CA ARG A 167 -14.12 -14.12 -8.67
C ARG A 167 -13.90 -12.88 -9.54
N SER A 168 -13.31 -11.82 -9.00
CA SER A 168 -13.03 -10.59 -9.74
C SER A 168 -11.91 -10.76 -10.77
N TRP A 169 -10.93 -11.62 -10.47
CA TRP A 169 -9.82 -11.94 -11.35
C TRP A 169 -10.18 -12.91 -12.47
N LYS A 170 -11.13 -13.79 -12.25
CA LYS A 170 -11.48 -14.89 -13.16
C LYS A 170 -11.61 -14.52 -14.65
N PRO A 171 -12.17 -13.34 -15.04
CA PRO A 171 -12.24 -12.95 -16.44
C PRO A 171 -10.90 -12.55 -17.08
N VAL A 172 -9.90 -12.22 -16.26
CA VAL A 172 -8.56 -11.79 -16.70
C VAL A 172 -7.57 -12.94 -16.59
N TYR A 173 -7.49 -13.53 -15.42
CA TYR A 173 -6.59 -14.62 -15.11
C TYR A 173 -7.16 -15.44 -13.95
N ASP A 174 -7.14 -16.76 -14.07
CA ASP A 174 -7.73 -17.65 -13.04
C ASP A 174 -6.76 -17.77 -11.86
N LEU A 175 -7.05 -16.99 -10.80
CA LEU A 175 -6.27 -16.97 -9.56
C LEU A 175 -7.04 -17.60 -8.42
N SER A 176 -6.34 -18.40 -7.62
CA SER A 176 -6.80 -18.86 -6.31
C SER A 176 -5.91 -18.31 -5.21
N PHE A 177 -6.52 -17.86 -4.11
CA PHE A 177 -5.82 -17.30 -2.97
C PHE A 177 -5.80 -18.28 -1.80
N GLU A 178 -4.62 -18.51 -1.24
CA GLU A 178 -4.43 -19.41 -0.12
C GLU A 178 -3.72 -18.69 1.02
N TYR A 179 -4.24 -18.84 2.23
CA TYR A 179 -3.64 -18.33 3.45
C TYR A 179 -2.32 -19.08 3.74
N ILE A 180 -1.25 -18.33 4.01
CA ILE A 180 0.03 -18.89 4.45
C ILE A 180 0.16 -18.72 5.96
N ARG A 181 0.20 -17.48 6.43
CA ARG A 181 0.33 -17.09 7.84
C ARG A 181 -0.05 -15.62 8.04
N SER A 182 -0.24 -15.24 9.28
CA SER A 182 -0.45 -13.83 9.68
C SER A 182 0.67 -13.37 10.59
N GLU A 183 1.03 -12.09 10.43
CA GLU A 183 2.02 -11.39 11.24
C GLU A 183 1.40 -10.08 11.75
N MET A 184 1.84 -9.57 12.88
CA MET A 184 1.38 -8.30 13.42
C MET A 184 2.39 -7.17 13.25
N ASN A 185 3.62 -7.51 12.91
CA ASN A 185 4.70 -6.57 12.69
C ASN A 185 5.20 -6.67 11.24
N SER A 186 5.27 -5.53 10.56
CA SER A 186 5.74 -5.44 9.18
C SER A 186 7.17 -5.98 8.97
N GLN A 187 8.00 -6.00 10.00
CA GLN A 187 9.34 -6.57 9.94
C GLN A 187 9.37 -8.08 9.69
N PHE A 188 8.30 -8.79 10.07
CA PHE A 188 8.17 -10.24 9.86
C PHE A 188 7.37 -10.61 8.61
N ALA A 189 6.66 -9.65 8.01
CA ALA A 189 5.88 -9.85 6.80
C ALA A 189 6.72 -9.63 5.52
N ASN A 190 7.84 -10.35 5.41
CA ASN A 190 8.76 -10.20 4.29
C ASN A 190 8.21 -10.87 3.03
N ILE A 191 7.51 -10.11 2.19
CA ILE A 191 7.05 -10.56 0.85
C ILE A 191 8.02 -10.16 -0.26
N ALA A 192 8.84 -9.13 0.00
CA ALA A 192 9.78 -8.54 -0.94
C ALA A 192 10.96 -7.94 -0.17
N THR A 193 12.07 -7.67 -0.84
CA THR A 193 13.16 -6.88 -0.26
C THR A 193 12.74 -5.41 -0.10
N PRO A 194 13.33 -4.64 0.83
CA PRO A 194 12.93 -3.24 1.06
C PRO A 194 13.00 -2.34 -0.18
N SER A 195 13.91 -2.62 -1.11
CA SER A 195 14.11 -1.88 -2.36
C SER A 195 13.25 -2.38 -3.52
N GLU A 196 12.63 -3.56 -3.38
CA GLU A 196 11.81 -4.15 -4.42
C GLU A 196 10.52 -3.35 -4.63
N ILE A 197 10.07 -3.28 -5.87
CA ILE A 197 8.84 -2.57 -6.23
C ILE A 197 7.63 -3.46 -5.92
N VAL A 198 6.64 -2.85 -5.32
CA VAL A 198 5.34 -3.46 -5.04
C VAL A 198 4.21 -2.63 -5.64
N VAL A 199 3.13 -3.32 -5.96
CA VAL A 199 1.88 -2.74 -6.44
C VAL A 199 0.83 -2.90 -5.36
N SER A 200 0.33 -1.80 -4.83
CA SER A 200 -0.63 -1.79 -3.73
C SER A 200 -1.90 -1.05 -4.09
N THR A 201 -3.01 -1.54 -3.58
CA THR A 201 -4.33 -0.90 -3.67
C THR A 201 -4.95 -0.84 -2.28
N THR A 202 -5.52 0.30 -1.94
CA THR A 202 -6.27 0.50 -0.70
C THR A 202 -7.76 0.44 -1.00
N PHE A 203 -8.51 -0.28 -0.17
CA PHE A 203 -9.96 -0.35 -0.20
C PHE A 203 -10.47 0.24 1.10
N ALA A 204 -11.20 1.34 1.00
CA ALA A 204 -11.87 1.93 2.15
C ALA A 204 -13.26 1.30 2.29
N LEU A 205 -13.56 0.86 3.50
CA LEU A 205 -14.79 0.18 3.89
C LEU A 205 -15.51 1.06 4.92
N GLU A 206 -16.76 1.39 4.65
CA GLU A 206 -17.58 2.20 5.55
C GLU A 206 -18.78 1.39 6.05
N PHE A 207 -18.94 1.38 7.38
CA PHE A 207 -20.05 0.75 8.08
C PHE A 207 -20.64 1.75 9.08
N GLY A 208 -21.88 2.16 8.88
CA GLY A 208 -22.58 3.01 9.84
C GLY A 208 -21.92 4.35 10.14
N GLY A 209 -21.15 4.91 9.19
CA GLY A 209 -20.42 6.16 9.33
C GLY A 209 -19.01 6.02 9.92
N SER A 210 -18.54 4.80 10.16
CA SER A 210 -17.15 4.51 10.55
C SER A 210 -16.39 3.91 9.38
N ASN A 211 -15.17 4.42 9.15
CA ASN A 211 -14.30 4.02 8.03
C ASN A 211 -13.17 3.14 8.53
N ALA A 212 -12.81 2.17 7.72
CA ALA A 212 -11.66 1.32 7.93
C ALA A 212 -11.04 0.90 6.61
N ASP A 213 -9.73 0.68 6.61
CA ASP A 213 -8.98 0.39 5.40
C ASP A 213 -8.52 -1.07 5.35
N MET A 214 -8.48 -1.58 4.12
CA MET A 214 -7.86 -2.84 3.76
C MET A 214 -6.89 -2.57 2.62
N HIS A 215 -5.71 -3.18 2.67
CA HIS A 215 -4.73 -3.05 1.60
C HIS A 215 -4.41 -4.40 0.99
N ILE A 216 -4.26 -4.43 -0.33
CA ILE A 216 -3.75 -5.59 -1.06
C ILE A 216 -2.47 -5.16 -1.77
N CYS A 217 -1.39 -5.89 -1.54
CA CYS A 217 -0.06 -5.58 -2.04
C CYS A 217 0.55 -6.80 -2.71
N PHE A 218 0.98 -6.63 -3.96
CA PHE A 218 1.68 -7.64 -4.75
C PHE A 218 3.12 -7.19 -5.01
N PRO A 219 4.15 -8.04 -4.79
CA PRO A 219 5.45 -7.80 -5.38
C PRO A 219 5.31 -7.70 -6.91
N TYR A 220 5.99 -6.71 -7.51
CA TYR A 220 5.93 -6.54 -8.96
C TYR A 220 6.42 -7.78 -9.71
N SER A 221 7.47 -8.42 -9.20
CA SER A 221 8.01 -9.68 -9.72
C SER A 221 6.96 -10.81 -9.80
N MET A 222 5.96 -10.79 -8.91
CA MET A 222 4.88 -11.77 -8.88
C MET A 222 3.87 -11.58 -10.02
N ILE A 223 3.55 -10.32 -10.37
CA ILE A 223 2.57 -9.97 -11.41
C ILE A 223 3.21 -9.69 -12.76
N GLU A 224 4.53 -9.58 -12.83
CA GLU A 224 5.28 -9.36 -14.08
C GLU A 224 4.94 -10.39 -15.17
N PRO A 225 4.78 -11.70 -14.90
CA PRO A 225 4.41 -12.68 -15.94
C PRO A 225 3.06 -12.43 -16.63
N ILE A 226 2.15 -11.71 -15.95
CA ILE A 226 0.81 -11.39 -16.48
C ILE A 226 0.67 -9.90 -16.83
N ARG A 227 1.78 -9.17 -16.87
CA ARG A 227 1.81 -7.72 -17.09
C ARG A 227 1.07 -7.32 -18.35
N ASP A 228 1.32 -8.01 -19.47
CA ASP A 228 0.70 -7.70 -20.76
C ASP A 228 -0.84 -7.74 -20.69
N MET A 229 -1.40 -8.61 -19.85
CA MET A 229 -2.84 -8.67 -19.58
C MET A 229 -3.31 -7.52 -18.71
N LEU A 230 -2.46 -7.02 -17.80
CA LEU A 230 -2.79 -5.92 -16.88
C LEU A 230 -2.71 -4.55 -17.57
N ASP A 231 -1.82 -4.42 -18.55
CA ASP A 231 -1.60 -3.21 -19.35
C ASP A 231 -2.59 -3.10 -20.54
N ALA A 232 -3.13 -4.22 -21.02
CA ALA A 232 -4.10 -4.28 -22.10
C ALA A 232 -5.48 -3.79 -21.62
N GLY A 233 -5.75 -2.51 -21.67
CA GLY A 233 -7.11 -2.00 -21.39
C GLY A 233 -8.17 -2.74 -22.24
N PHE A 234 -9.27 -3.19 -21.60
CA PHE A 234 -10.45 -3.75 -22.28
C PHE A 234 -11.31 -2.62 -22.83
#